data_9821da3b0f06cf6c9108b03434979c46
#
_entry.id   9821da3b0f06cf6c9108b03434979c46
#
_cell.length_a   1.000
_cell.length_b   1.000
_cell.length_c   1.000
_cell.angle_alpha   90.00
_cell.angle_beta   90.00
_cell.angle_gamma   90.00
#
_symmetry.space_group_name_H-M   'P 1'
#
loop_
_entity.id
_entity.type
_entity.pdbx_description
1 polymer ?
#
loop_
_entity_poly.entity_id
_entity_poly.type
_entity_poly.pdbx_seq_one_letter_code
_entity_poly.pdbx_strand_id
1 'polypeptide(L)'
;MVERLAFATEPHVGMFKVGLMAFAANGPSVVRTLVRMRPVFLDLKLHDIPIQVEGAVRAAVQLGVSFVTVHAAGGPEMITAAVSGANGQVSVLAVTVLTSLDDHVLELTGVNSSTTSQVLRLAELALKSGARGLVCSPLEVAAVRAEFGPAGEGGGPLLVVPGIRPTGADSEDQRRTMTPQQAVEAGADVIVVGRPITAARDPAAAARGIHADIAT
;
A
#
# COMPACT_ATOMS: atom_id res chain seq x y z
N MET A 1 -12.83 18.00 -6.70
CA MET A 1 -11.63 17.57 -7.44
C MET A 1 -11.48 16.06 -7.37
N VAL A 2 -11.46 15.42 -6.19
CA VAL A 2 -11.29 13.97 -6.00
C VAL A 2 -12.34 13.16 -6.77
N GLU A 3 -13.63 13.50 -6.67
CA GLU A 3 -14.73 12.78 -7.35
C GLU A 3 -14.61 12.80 -8.88
N ARG A 4 -14.21 13.94 -9.46
CA ARG A 4 -14.00 14.04 -10.93
C ARG A 4 -12.87 13.13 -11.38
N LEU A 5 -11.78 13.07 -10.63
CA LEU A 5 -10.65 12.20 -10.91
C LEU A 5 -11.06 10.71 -10.79
N ALA A 6 -11.75 10.37 -9.71
CA ALA A 6 -12.24 9.01 -9.48
C ALA A 6 -13.19 8.57 -10.62
N PHE A 7 -14.16 9.40 -11.00
CA PHE A 7 -15.09 9.11 -12.08
C PHE A 7 -14.37 8.88 -13.43
N ALA A 8 -13.35 9.72 -13.72
CA ALA A 8 -12.59 9.60 -14.97
C ALA A 8 -11.74 8.32 -15.02
N THR A 9 -11.23 7.85 -13.89
CA THR A 9 -10.31 6.71 -13.83
C THR A 9 -10.97 5.38 -13.47
N GLU A 10 -12.21 5.41 -12.95
CA GLU A 10 -12.97 4.25 -12.47
C GLU A 10 -12.97 3.06 -13.45
N PRO A 11 -13.15 3.22 -14.78
CA PRO A 11 -13.17 2.09 -15.70
C PRO A 11 -11.80 1.38 -15.87
N HIS A 12 -10.71 2.02 -15.45
CA HIS A 12 -9.35 1.59 -15.71
C HIS A 12 -8.56 1.19 -14.44
N VAL A 13 -9.20 1.24 -13.26
CA VAL A 13 -8.57 0.89 -11.99
C VAL A 13 -9.38 -0.17 -11.25
N GLY A 14 -8.72 -1.08 -10.56
CA GLY A 14 -9.38 -2.09 -9.71
C GLY A 14 -9.82 -1.54 -8.35
N MET A 15 -9.13 -0.48 -7.87
CA MET A 15 -9.31 0.05 -6.52
C MET A 15 -8.87 1.51 -6.44
N PHE A 16 -9.50 2.30 -5.58
CA PHE A 16 -9.03 3.64 -5.23
C PHE A 16 -8.21 3.62 -3.95
N LYS A 17 -7.08 4.34 -3.95
CA LYS A 17 -6.31 4.57 -2.74
C LYS A 17 -6.58 5.97 -2.19
N VAL A 18 -7.02 6.04 -0.94
CA VAL A 18 -7.13 7.29 -0.18
C VAL A 18 -5.94 7.39 0.77
N GLY A 19 -4.98 8.25 0.42
CA GLY A 19 -3.80 8.49 1.24
C GLY A 19 -4.02 9.56 2.29
N LEU A 20 -3.02 9.74 3.16
CA LEU A 20 -3.05 10.64 4.31
C LEU A 20 -3.46 12.08 3.94
N MET A 21 -2.87 12.66 2.89
CA MET A 21 -3.18 14.03 2.45
C MET A 21 -4.65 14.18 2.02
N ALA A 22 -5.17 13.23 1.24
CA ALA A 22 -6.56 13.27 0.78
C ALA A 22 -7.55 13.10 1.95
N PHE A 23 -7.23 12.21 2.89
CA PHE A 23 -8.04 11.99 4.07
C PHE A 23 -8.00 13.18 5.04
N ALA A 24 -6.82 13.76 5.30
CA ALA A 24 -6.69 14.93 6.16
C ALA A 24 -7.44 16.15 5.62
N ALA A 25 -7.47 16.33 4.29
CA ALA A 25 -8.16 17.45 3.66
C ALA A 25 -9.69 17.28 3.58
N ASN A 26 -10.21 16.04 3.51
CA ASN A 26 -11.63 15.79 3.23
C ASN A 26 -12.34 14.94 4.30
N GLY A 27 -11.59 14.40 5.25
CA GLY A 27 -12.13 13.50 6.28
C GLY A 27 -12.75 12.21 5.70
N PRO A 28 -13.59 11.53 6.50
CA PRO A 28 -14.24 10.28 6.07
C PRO A 28 -15.21 10.40 4.89
N SER A 29 -15.63 11.61 4.54
CA SER A 29 -16.59 11.84 3.44
C SER A 29 -16.05 11.37 2.09
N VAL A 30 -14.76 11.60 1.81
CA VAL A 30 -14.13 11.15 0.57
C VAL A 30 -14.15 9.62 0.45
N VAL A 31 -13.94 8.91 1.54
CA VAL A 31 -13.98 7.43 1.57
C VAL A 31 -15.41 6.95 1.27
N ARG A 32 -16.44 7.51 1.96
CA ARG A 32 -17.84 7.16 1.74
C ARG A 32 -18.31 7.36 0.29
N THR A 33 -17.77 8.37 -0.40
CA THR A 33 -18.05 8.59 -1.81
C THR A 33 -17.43 7.50 -2.67
N LEU A 34 -16.12 7.20 -2.45
CA LEU A 34 -15.37 6.31 -3.32
C LEU A 34 -15.75 4.83 -3.15
N VAL A 35 -16.14 4.38 -1.96
CA VAL A 35 -16.55 2.98 -1.72
C VAL A 35 -17.81 2.59 -2.49
N ARG A 36 -18.60 3.56 -2.94
CA ARG A 36 -19.80 3.34 -3.78
C ARG A 36 -19.45 3.06 -5.25
N MET A 37 -18.22 3.38 -5.66
CA MET A 37 -17.75 3.25 -7.03
C MET A 37 -16.87 2.00 -7.18
N ARG A 38 -15.85 1.87 -6.34
CA ARG A 38 -14.86 0.78 -6.37
C ARG A 38 -14.38 0.46 -4.96
N PRO A 39 -13.78 -0.72 -4.73
CA PRO A 39 -13.07 -1.02 -3.50
C PRO A 39 -12.10 0.11 -3.12
N VAL A 40 -11.95 0.39 -1.83
CA VAL A 40 -11.07 1.46 -1.34
C VAL A 40 -9.96 0.90 -0.46
N PHE A 41 -8.76 1.33 -0.74
CA PHE A 41 -7.57 1.16 0.07
C PHE A 41 -7.33 2.44 0.89
N LEU A 42 -7.58 2.39 2.19
CA LEU A 42 -7.34 3.50 3.13
C LEU A 42 -5.90 3.44 3.63
N ASP A 43 -5.04 4.28 3.04
CA ASP A 43 -3.59 4.27 3.27
C ASP A 43 -3.17 5.37 4.23
N LEU A 44 -3.48 5.21 5.53
CA LEU A 44 -3.16 6.16 6.59
C LEU A 44 -1.87 5.84 7.35
N LYS A 45 -1.34 4.63 7.18
CA LYS A 45 -0.11 4.16 7.85
C LYS A 45 -0.18 4.36 9.36
N LEU A 46 -1.26 3.82 9.99
CA LEU A 46 -1.52 3.98 11.41
C LEU A 46 -0.32 3.49 12.23
N HIS A 47 0.11 4.31 13.18
CA HIS A 47 1.24 4.02 14.05
C HIS A 47 1.03 4.74 15.39
N ASP A 48 0.45 4.03 16.34
CA ASP A 48 0.10 4.54 17.66
C ASP A 48 0.03 3.36 18.64
N ILE A 49 -0.30 3.61 19.90
CA ILE A 49 -0.53 2.54 20.89
C ILE A 49 -1.66 1.61 20.43
N PRO A 50 -1.64 0.31 20.82
CA PRO A 50 -2.54 -0.70 20.30
C PRO A 50 -4.03 -0.33 20.33
N ILE A 51 -4.51 0.23 21.44
CA ILE A 51 -5.93 0.60 21.61
C ILE A 51 -6.39 1.68 20.60
N GLN A 52 -5.51 2.63 20.27
CA GLN A 52 -5.81 3.68 19.29
C GLN A 52 -5.88 3.12 17.87
N VAL A 53 -4.93 2.24 17.54
CA VAL A 53 -4.90 1.62 16.21
C VAL A 53 -6.09 0.67 16.02
N GLU A 54 -6.45 -0.11 17.04
CA GLU A 54 -7.66 -0.96 17.01
C GLU A 54 -8.92 -0.12 16.75
N GLY A 55 -9.09 0.98 17.49
CA GLY A 55 -10.21 1.89 17.32
C GLY A 55 -10.26 2.53 15.93
N ALA A 56 -9.11 2.96 15.40
CA ALA A 56 -9.00 3.53 14.06
C ALA A 56 -9.35 2.51 12.97
N VAL A 57 -8.91 1.26 13.11
CA VAL A 57 -9.25 0.18 12.17
C VAL A 57 -10.74 -0.17 12.24
N ARG A 58 -11.36 -0.22 13.43
CA ARG A 58 -12.83 -0.36 13.57
C ARG A 58 -13.58 0.77 12.85
N ALA A 59 -13.10 1.99 12.94
CA ALA A 59 -13.69 3.12 12.20
C ALA A 59 -13.53 2.93 10.68
N ALA A 60 -12.40 2.40 10.20
CA ALA A 60 -12.20 2.06 8.79
C ALA A 60 -13.17 0.96 8.31
N VAL A 61 -13.44 -0.06 9.15
CA VAL A 61 -14.48 -1.08 8.87
C VAL A 61 -15.84 -0.41 8.64
N GLN A 62 -16.25 0.54 9.47
CA GLN A 62 -17.53 1.25 9.32
C GLN A 62 -17.59 2.14 8.06
N LEU A 63 -16.45 2.48 7.48
CA LEU A 63 -16.38 3.20 6.21
C LEU A 63 -16.51 2.26 5.00
N GLY A 64 -16.46 0.95 5.17
CA GLY A 64 -16.57 -0.05 4.10
C GLY A 64 -15.33 -0.15 3.22
N VAL A 65 -14.15 0.15 3.74
CA VAL A 65 -12.89 0.00 2.99
C VAL A 65 -12.48 -1.47 2.88
N SER A 66 -11.71 -1.80 1.85
CA SER A 66 -11.19 -3.15 1.65
C SER A 66 -9.83 -3.36 2.31
N PHE A 67 -8.98 -2.34 2.29
CA PHE A 67 -7.63 -2.36 2.86
C PHE A 67 -7.41 -1.18 3.79
N VAL A 68 -6.62 -1.42 4.86
CA VAL A 68 -6.09 -0.37 5.75
C VAL A 68 -4.62 -0.63 6.04
N THR A 69 -3.81 0.42 6.14
CA THR A 69 -2.38 0.28 6.46
C THR A 69 -2.07 0.62 7.90
N VAL A 70 -1.14 -0.17 8.45
CA VAL A 70 -0.44 0.12 9.72
C VAL A 70 1.07 0.06 9.47
N HIS A 71 1.88 0.69 10.30
CA HIS A 71 3.34 0.50 10.25
C HIS A 71 3.75 -0.79 10.96
N ALA A 72 4.56 -1.63 10.29
CA ALA A 72 5.11 -2.83 10.91
C ALA A 72 6.04 -2.50 12.10
N ALA A 73 6.70 -1.35 12.07
CA ALA A 73 7.55 -0.86 13.15
C ALA A 73 6.79 -0.56 14.48
N GLY A 74 5.46 -0.52 14.46
CA GLY A 74 4.64 -0.41 15.66
C GLY A 74 4.65 -1.64 16.56
N GLY A 75 5.23 -2.74 16.09
CA GLY A 75 5.41 -3.96 16.87
C GLY A 75 4.21 -4.92 16.85
N PRO A 76 4.39 -6.13 17.41
CA PRO A 76 3.42 -7.21 17.27
C PRO A 76 2.08 -6.90 17.96
N GLU A 77 2.09 -6.27 19.12
CA GLU A 77 0.88 -5.94 19.87
C GLU A 77 -0.03 -4.96 19.11
N MET A 78 0.59 -3.92 18.49
CA MET A 78 -0.15 -2.94 17.69
C MET A 78 -0.76 -3.58 16.43
N ILE A 79 -0.01 -4.46 15.76
CA ILE A 79 -0.50 -5.13 14.55
C ILE A 79 -1.62 -6.12 14.91
N THR A 80 -1.46 -6.89 15.98
CA THR A 80 -2.50 -7.81 16.47
C THR A 80 -3.79 -7.04 16.85
N ALA A 81 -3.66 -5.88 17.49
CA ALA A 81 -4.79 -5.01 17.79
C ALA A 81 -5.48 -4.48 16.51
N ALA A 82 -4.70 -4.10 15.49
CA ALA A 82 -5.25 -3.72 14.20
C ALA A 82 -6.05 -4.86 13.54
N VAL A 83 -5.50 -6.08 13.56
CA VAL A 83 -6.16 -7.28 13.01
C VAL A 83 -7.45 -7.61 13.78
N SER A 84 -7.42 -7.48 15.11
CA SER A 84 -8.61 -7.61 15.95
C SER A 84 -9.68 -6.58 15.57
N GLY A 85 -9.29 -5.31 15.44
CA GLY A 85 -10.18 -4.23 15.02
C GLY A 85 -10.80 -4.42 13.64
N ALA A 86 -10.07 -5.07 12.73
CA ALA A 86 -10.55 -5.41 11.38
C ALA A 86 -11.62 -6.50 11.38
N ASN A 87 -11.63 -7.39 12.37
CA ASN A 87 -12.61 -8.46 12.54
C ASN A 87 -12.92 -9.26 11.25
N GLY A 88 -11.90 -9.52 10.43
CA GLY A 88 -12.01 -10.22 9.16
C GLY A 88 -12.73 -9.47 8.03
N GLN A 89 -13.19 -8.23 8.26
CA GLN A 89 -13.95 -7.44 7.27
C GLN A 89 -13.05 -6.56 6.40
N VAL A 90 -11.88 -6.21 6.89
CA VAL A 90 -10.89 -5.37 6.20
C VAL A 90 -9.53 -6.07 6.25
N SER A 91 -8.79 -6.08 5.16
CA SER A 91 -7.43 -6.60 5.17
C SER A 91 -6.45 -5.56 5.73
N VAL A 92 -5.78 -5.93 6.82
CA VAL A 92 -4.69 -5.12 7.39
C VAL A 92 -3.41 -5.37 6.60
N LEU A 93 -2.85 -4.31 6.05
CA LEU A 93 -1.59 -4.30 5.31
C LEU A 93 -0.51 -3.63 6.15
N ALA A 94 0.60 -4.31 6.38
CA ALA A 94 1.70 -3.76 7.16
C ALA A 94 2.73 -3.09 6.25
N VAL A 95 2.99 -1.80 6.49
CA VAL A 95 4.03 -1.04 5.80
C VAL A 95 5.38 -1.40 6.42
N THR A 96 6.29 -1.92 5.62
CA THR A 96 7.63 -2.31 6.04
C THR A 96 8.55 -1.08 6.13
N VAL A 97 9.38 -0.84 5.12
CA VAL A 97 10.22 0.36 5.05
C VAL A 97 9.65 1.31 4.00
N LEU A 98 9.50 2.59 4.35
CA LEU A 98 9.03 3.61 3.41
C LEU A 98 9.99 3.74 2.22
N THR A 99 9.44 3.94 1.03
CA THR A 99 10.21 4.06 -0.22
C THR A 99 11.15 5.27 -0.29
N SER A 100 10.96 6.23 0.62
CA SER A 100 11.82 7.41 0.79
C SER A 100 13.04 7.17 1.67
N LEU A 101 13.09 6.04 2.41
CA LEU A 101 14.20 5.69 3.29
C LEU A 101 15.21 4.81 2.57
N ASP A 102 16.48 5.07 2.79
CA ASP A 102 17.63 4.27 2.39
C ASP A 102 18.40 3.77 3.63
N ASP A 103 19.45 2.99 3.43
CA ASP A 103 20.24 2.42 4.52
C ASP A 103 20.81 3.49 5.45
N HIS A 104 21.23 4.63 4.89
CA HIS A 104 21.76 5.75 5.69
C HIS A 104 20.68 6.35 6.62
N VAL A 105 19.48 6.58 6.11
CA VAL A 105 18.38 7.12 6.95
C VAL A 105 17.94 6.10 7.99
N LEU A 106 17.95 4.81 7.68
CA LEU A 106 17.70 3.75 8.66
C LEU A 106 18.73 3.77 9.80
N GLU A 107 20.01 3.92 9.47
CA GLU A 107 21.09 4.03 10.48
C GLU A 107 20.89 5.23 11.39
N LEU A 108 20.50 6.40 10.84
CA LEU A 108 20.17 7.60 11.65
C LEU A 108 19.04 7.39 12.64
N THR A 109 18.14 6.44 12.36
CA THR A 109 17.05 6.05 13.27
C THR A 109 17.37 4.85 14.16
N GLY A 110 18.65 4.43 14.20
CA GLY A 110 19.14 3.35 15.05
C GLY A 110 18.96 1.94 14.45
N VAL A 111 18.63 1.82 13.17
CA VAL A 111 18.49 0.53 12.48
C VAL A 111 19.77 0.20 11.73
N ASN A 112 20.63 -0.63 12.34
CA ASN A 112 21.94 -1.04 11.79
C ASN A 112 21.82 -2.27 10.87
N SER A 113 20.98 -2.20 9.85
CA SER A 113 20.81 -3.27 8.86
C SER A 113 20.47 -2.68 7.51
N SER A 114 20.73 -3.43 6.43
CA SER A 114 20.31 -2.99 5.09
C SER A 114 18.78 -2.87 5.02
N THR A 115 18.30 -2.02 4.11
CA THR A 115 16.88 -1.84 3.84
C THR A 115 16.18 -3.17 3.59
N THR A 116 16.76 -4.04 2.74
CA THR A 116 16.20 -5.36 2.44
C THR A 116 16.09 -6.24 3.68
N SER A 117 17.15 -6.31 4.52
CA SER A 117 17.13 -7.09 5.76
C SER A 117 16.06 -6.56 6.73
N GLN A 118 15.90 -5.25 6.83
CA GLN A 118 14.87 -4.64 7.66
C GLN A 118 13.46 -4.91 7.12
N VAL A 119 13.27 -4.87 5.80
CA VAL A 119 11.99 -5.23 5.16
C VAL A 119 11.59 -6.66 5.51
N LEU A 120 12.50 -7.63 5.34
CA LEU A 120 12.21 -9.04 5.65
C LEU A 120 11.89 -9.26 7.14
N ARG A 121 12.63 -8.62 8.05
CA ARG A 121 12.37 -8.68 9.49
C ARG A 121 10.98 -8.12 9.85
N LEU A 122 10.62 -6.95 9.32
CA LEU A 122 9.33 -6.32 9.54
C LEU A 122 8.19 -7.11 8.89
N ALA A 123 8.44 -7.72 7.72
CA ALA A 123 7.49 -8.60 7.05
C ALA A 123 7.18 -9.83 7.91
N GLU A 124 8.20 -10.53 8.39
CA GLU A 124 8.04 -11.69 9.26
C GLU A 124 7.24 -11.36 10.53
N LEU A 125 7.61 -10.26 11.20
CA LEU A 125 6.91 -9.78 12.39
C LEU A 125 5.44 -9.51 12.09
N ALA A 126 5.14 -8.80 11.00
CA ALA A 126 3.79 -8.43 10.61
C ALA A 126 2.92 -9.65 10.28
N LEU A 127 3.47 -10.60 9.52
CA LEU A 127 2.75 -11.81 9.14
C LEU A 127 2.47 -12.71 10.35
N LYS A 128 3.45 -12.88 11.25
CA LYS A 128 3.25 -13.59 12.51
C LYS A 128 2.20 -12.92 13.43
N SER A 129 2.00 -11.62 13.29
CA SER A 129 0.99 -10.84 14.02
C SER A 129 -0.38 -10.82 13.32
N GLY A 130 -0.55 -11.55 12.21
CA GLY A 130 -1.82 -11.73 11.51
C GLY A 130 -2.11 -10.72 10.40
N ALA A 131 -1.16 -9.87 10.01
CA ALA A 131 -1.33 -9.00 8.84
C ALA A 131 -1.56 -9.83 7.57
N ARG A 132 -2.54 -9.44 6.74
CA ARG A 132 -2.90 -10.16 5.51
C ARG A 132 -1.91 -9.91 4.39
N GLY A 133 -1.23 -8.79 4.42
CA GLY A 133 -0.29 -8.42 3.37
C GLY A 133 0.67 -7.33 3.81
N LEU A 134 1.54 -6.97 2.88
CA LEU A 134 2.65 -6.05 3.10
C LEU A 134 2.64 -4.93 2.07
N VAL A 135 3.11 -3.76 2.49
CA VAL A 135 3.48 -2.67 1.58
C VAL A 135 5.00 -2.58 1.60
N CYS A 136 5.63 -2.82 0.46
CA CYS A 136 7.09 -2.74 0.28
C CYS A 136 7.43 -2.00 -1.02
N SER A 137 8.69 -1.56 -1.17
CA SER A 137 9.18 -0.97 -2.41
C SER A 137 9.26 -2.03 -3.51
N PRO A 138 9.20 -1.63 -4.79
CA PRO A 138 9.37 -2.55 -5.90
C PRO A 138 10.67 -3.36 -5.85
N LEU A 139 11.75 -2.77 -5.31
CA LEU A 139 13.07 -3.42 -5.25
C LEU A 139 13.12 -4.60 -4.27
N GLU A 140 12.23 -4.67 -3.29
CA GLU A 140 12.19 -5.76 -2.30
C GLU A 140 11.15 -6.85 -2.64
N VAL A 141 10.32 -6.66 -3.67
CA VAL A 141 9.25 -7.62 -4.04
C VAL A 141 9.81 -9.04 -4.24
N ALA A 142 10.86 -9.18 -5.04
CA ALA A 142 11.47 -10.48 -5.33
C ALA A 142 12.03 -11.15 -4.05
N ALA A 143 12.66 -10.38 -3.16
CA ALA A 143 13.20 -10.89 -1.90
C ALA A 143 12.07 -11.35 -0.95
N VAL A 144 10.98 -10.58 -0.85
CA VAL A 144 9.82 -10.95 -0.05
C VAL A 144 9.13 -12.19 -0.62
N ARG A 145 9.01 -12.31 -1.94
CA ARG A 145 8.45 -13.51 -2.58
C ARG A 145 9.32 -14.76 -2.37
N ALA A 146 10.63 -14.61 -2.45
CA ALA A 146 11.55 -15.72 -2.20
C ALA A 146 11.45 -16.25 -0.76
N GLU A 147 11.23 -15.37 0.21
CA GLU A 147 11.14 -15.72 1.65
C GLU A 147 9.76 -16.26 2.05
N PHE A 148 8.67 -15.61 1.59
CA PHE A 148 7.31 -15.88 2.09
C PHE A 148 6.38 -16.52 1.05
N GLY A 149 6.83 -16.73 -0.18
CA GLY A 149 6.02 -17.34 -1.24
C GLY A 149 4.95 -16.42 -1.85
N PRO A 150 4.18 -16.96 -2.82
CA PRO A 150 3.11 -16.25 -3.50
C PRO A 150 1.87 -16.10 -2.62
N ALA A 151 1.05 -15.09 -2.89
CA ALA A 151 -0.25 -14.93 -2.26
C ALA A 151 -1.24 -16.06 -2.66
N GLY A 152 -2.32 -16.21 -1.90
CA GLY A 152 -3.37 -17.19 -2.20
C GLY A 152 -3.07 -18.59 -1.65
N GLU A 153 -3.16 -19.61 -2.50
CA GLU A 153 -3.02 -21.04 -2.09
C GLU A 153 -1.62 -21.35 -1.52
N GLY A 154 -0.60 -20.58 -1.88
CA GLY A 154 0.74 -20.69 -1.30
C GLY A 154 0.86 -20.13 0.12
N GLY A 155 -0.18 -19.49 0.66
CA GLY A 155 -0.19 -18.93 2.03
C GLY A 155 0.66 -17.68 2.23
N GLY A 156 1.34 -17.18 1.20
CA GLY A 156 2.16 -15.98 1.27
C GLY A 156 1.35 -14.68 1.37
N PRO A 157 2.01 -13.55 1.66
CA PRO A 157 1.34 -12.27 1.82
C PRO A 157 0.86 -11.66 0.52
N LEU A 158 -0.21 -10.88 0.59
CA LEU A 158 -0.56 -9.93 -0.47
C LEU A 158 0.51 -8.83 -0.52
N LEU A 159 1.13 -8.61 -1.69
CA LEU A 159 2.11 -7.54 -1.88
C LEU A 159 1.50 -6.34 -2.61
N VAL A 160 1.42 -5.22 -1.89
CA VAL A 160 0.94 -3.94 -2.39
C VAL A 160 2.14 -3.01 -2.59
N VAL A 161 2.39 -2.63 -3.84
CA VAL A 161 3.67 -2.04 -4.25
C VAL A 161 3.48 -0.63 -4.77
N PRO A 162 3.84 0.41 -4.01
CA PRO A 162 3.93 1.80 -4.47
C PRO A 162 5.26 2.04 -5.19
N GLY A 163 5.48 3.26 -5.69
CA GLY A 163 6.72 3.61 -6.38
C GLY A 163 6.73 3.19 -7.85
N ILE A 164 5.57 2.96 -8.42
CA ILE A 164 5.43 2.55 -9.82
C ILE A 164 5.48 3.77 -10.73
N ARG A 165 6.31 3.67 -11.77
CA ARG A 165 6.50 4.71 -12.77
C ARG A 165 6.46 4.10 -14.17
N PRO A 166 5.51 4.50 -15.03
CA PRO A 166 5.56 4.16 -16.45
C PRO A 166 6.87 4.63 -17.08
N THR A 167 7.27 3.97 -18.16
CA THR A 167 8.48 4.34 -18.92
C THR A 167 8.43 5.83 -19.32
N GLY A 168 9.50 6.58 -19.02
CA GLY A 168 9.61 8.01 -19.32
C GLY A 168 8.98 8.96 -18.30
N ALA A 169 8.38 8.46 -17.21
CA ALA A 169 7.88 9.31 -16.14
C ALA A 169 9.01 9.67 -15.14
N ASP A 170 8.97 10.92 -14.62
CA ASP A 170 9.94 11.37 -13.61
C ASP A 170 9.84 10.56 -12.31
N SER A 171 10.99 10.25 -11.70
CA SER A 171 11.07 9.54 -10.42
C SER A 171 10.69 10.43 -9.23
N GLU A 172 10.89 11.76 -9.34
CA GLU A 172 10.62 12.77 -8.33
C GLU A 172 11.17 12.39 -6.92
N ASP A 173 10.31 12.28 -5.91
CA ASP A 173 10.63 11.91 -4.53
C ASP A 173 10.75 10.39 -4.30
N GLN A 174 10.48 9.57 -5.32
CA GLN A 174 10.58 8.10 -5.24
C GLN A 174 11.99 7.66 -5.69
N ARG A 175 12.81 7.24 -4.74
CA ARG A 175 14.19 6.78 -5.02
C ARG A 175 14.24 5.34 -5.55
N ARG A 176 13.20 4.55 -5.30
CA ARG A 176 13.12 3.11 -5.61
C ARG A 176 11.88 2.84 -6.44
N THR A 177 12.04 2.83 -7.77
CA THR A 177 10.93 2.72 -8.73
C THR A 177 11.11 1.56 -9.69
N MET A 178 9.99 1.05 -10.22
CA MET A 178 9.90 0.09 -11.34
C MET A 178 8.77 0.48 -12.28
N THR A 179 8.80 -0.06 -13.50
CA THR A 179 7.64 0.03 -14.40
C THR A 179 6.48 -0.85 -13.90
N PRO A 180 5.24 -0.60 -14.35
CA PRO A 180 4.10 -1.44 -13.99
C PRO A 180 4.34 -2.92 -14.30
N GLN A 181 4.81 -3.24 -15.50
CA GLN A 181 5.10 -4.60 -15.94
C GLN A 181 6.18 -5.26 -15.06
N GLN A 182 7.31 -4.59 -14.85
CA GLN A 182 8.40 -5.13 -14.02
C GLN A 182 7.94 -5.46 -12.60
N ALA A 183 7.08 -4.62 -12.00
CA ALA A 183 6.57 -4.86 -10.65
C ALA A 183 5.67 -6.10 -10.59
N VAL A 184 4.82 -6.31 -11.58
CA VAL A 184 3.97 -7.51 -11.68
C VAL A 184 4.82 -8.76 -11.92
N GLU A 185 5.77 -8.71 -12.85
CA GLU A 185 6.71 -9.80 -13.10
C GLU A 185 7.56 -10.17 -11.87
N ALA A 186 7.93 -9.18 -11.05
CA ALA A 186 8.62 -9.42 -9.79
C ALA A 186 7.71 -10.06 -8.72
N GLY A 187 6.39 -10.09 -8.91
CA GLY A 187 5.43 -10.73 -8.03
C GLY A 187 4.56 -9.78 -7.21
N ALA A 188 4.39 -8.50 -7.61
CA ALA A 188 3.41 -7.61 -7.00
C ALA A 188 1.98 -8.09 -7.32
N ASP A 189 1.10 -8.18 -6.30
CA ASP A 189 -0.32 -8.49 -6.49
C ASP A 189 -1.13 -7.23 -6.78
N VAL A 190 -0.74 -6.10 -6.19
CA VAL A 190 -1.39 -4.81 -6.35
C VAL A 190 -0.32 -3.74 -6.55
N ILE A 191 -0.38 -3.03 -7.66
CA ILE A 191 0.47 -1.85 -7.88
C ILE A 191 -0.27 -0.57 -7.49
N VAL A 192 0.45 0.38 -6.90
CA VAL A 192 -0.11 1.68 -6.50
C VAL A 192 0.51 2.77 -7.36
N VAL A 193 -0.32 3.39 -8.19
CA VAL A 193 0.10 4.49 -9.07
C VAL A 193 -0.59 5.78 -8.65
N GLY A 194 0.19 6.77 -8.27
CA GLY A 194 -0.29 8.09 -7.85
C GLY A 194 -0.16 9.13 -8.95
N ARG A 195 0.82 10.02 -8.82
CA ARG A 195 1.04 11.19 -9.71
C ARG A 195 1.09 10.89 -11.21
N PRO A 196 1.63 9.77 -11.69
CA PRO A 196 1.55 9.43 -13.12
C PRO A 196 0.13 9.43 -13.68
N ILE A 197 -0.89 9.15 -12.82
CA ILE A 197 -2.30 9.25 -13.17
C ILE A 197 -2.87 10.60 -12.71
N THR A 198 -2.70 10.95 -11.43
CA THR A 198 -3.45 12.05 -10.81
C THR A 198 -3.02 13.44 -11.26
N ALA A 199 -1.77 13.58 -11.74
CA ALA A 199 -1.23 14.82 -12.31
C ALA A 199 -1.18 14.81 -13.84
N ALA A 200 -1.62 13.75 -14.50
CA ALA A 200 -1.67 13.68 -15.96
C ALA A 200 -2.66 14.70 -16.54
N ARG A 201 -2.41 15.18 -17.75
CA ARG A 201 -3.36 16.00 -18.52
C ARG A 201 -4.68 15.27 -18.73
N ASP A 202 -4.60 13.97 -19.02
CA ASP A 202 -5.73 13.06 -19.16
C ASP A 202 -5.52 11.86 -18.22
N PRO A 203 -6.08 11.91 -17.00
CA PRO A 203 -5.95 10.83 -16.03
C PRO A 203 -6.56 9.50 -16.50
N ALA A 204 -7.64 9.54 -17.30
CA ALA A 204 -8.28 8.34 -17.83
C ALA A 204 -7.36 7.64 -18.85
N ALA A 205 -6.76 8.40 -19.77
CA ALA A 205 -5.80 7.85 -20.73
C ALA A 205 -4.57 7.30 -20.05
N ALA A 206 -4.04 8.00 -19.02
CA ALA A 206 -2.90 7.53 -18.24
C ALA A 206 -3.22 6.22 -17.51
N ALA A 207 -4.37 6.12 -16.83
CA ALA A 207 -4.78 4.90 -16.14
C ALA A 207 -5.00 3.74 -17.12
N ARG A 208 -5.62 3.98 -18.27
CA ARG A 208 -5.81 2.98 -19.33
C ARG A 208 -4.48 2.47 -19.89
N GLY A 209 -3.51 3.36 -20.13
CA GLY A 209 -2.17 2.97 -20.59
C GLY A 209 -1.48 2.04 -19.61
N ILE A 210 -1.48 2.40 -18.31
CA ILE A 210 -0.89 1.56 -17.26
C ILE A 210 -1.61 0.21 -17.14
N HIS A 211 -2.93 0.19 -17.27
CA HIS A 211 -3.70 -1.06 -17.28
C HIS A 211 -3.29 -1.97 -18.45
N ALA A 212 -3.10 -1.39 -19.64
CA ALA A 212 -2.63 -2.14 -20.81
C ALA A 212 -1.24 -2.72 -20.61
N ASP A 213 -0.32 -1.97 -19.97
CA ASP A 213 1.06 -2.41 -19.70
C ASP A 213 1.16 -3.64 -18.78
N ILE A 214 0.15 -3.91 -17.96
CA ILE A 214 0.12 -5.06 -17.02
C ILE A 214 -0.76 -6.21 -17.52
N ALA A 215 -1.52 -6.03 -18.59
CA ALA A 215 -2.42 -7.04 -19.15
C ALA A 215 -1.75 -7.93 -20.20
N THR A 216 -0.49 -7.62 -20.54
CA THR A 216 0.33 -8.37 -21.48
C THR A 216 1.22 -9.37 -20.77
#